data_81863db137f5ca804d76033eabbae318
#
_entry.id   81863db137f5ca804d76033eabbae318
#
_cell.length_a   1.000
_cell.length_b   1.000
_cell.length_c   1.000
_cell.angle_alpha   90.00
_cell.angle_beta   90.00
_cell.angle_gamma   90.00
#
_symmetry.space_group_name_H-M   'P 1'
#
loop_
_entity.id
_entity.type
_entity.pdbx_description
1 polymer ?
#
loop_
_entity_poly.entity_id
_entity_poly.type
_entity_poly.pdbx_seq_one_letter_code
_entity_poly.pdbx_strand_id
1 'polypeptide(L)'
;MLRVLSNETMAWISAPASSEAGKRNRKHIPQDVFDQDFQTGNPNILLAGGRQPRLWTTDLRTPEAEWSSIPHSSSIAHLRSINEHQVLVAGLRNTMCIYDMRFPGRADPSTAASGKRRGNESKPILVFEGYKNEAHFHTGWDVNTELGVVAAAHDDGTVQLFSMQSGRLLKRQQDLVRSETPVRALMFKRMPWEKLPSLFIGEGPSLRKFSFGVSDLEAEI
;
A
#
# COMPACT_ATOMS: atom_id res chain seq x y z
N MET A 1 -6.57 14.60 -10.61
CA MET A 1 -5.88 13.50 -11.32
C MET A 1 -5.96 13.73 -12.82
N LEU A 2 -4.88 13.55 -13.55
CA LEU A 2 -4.79 13.75 -15.00
C LEU A 2 -4.67 12.39 -15.73
N ARG A 3 -5.28 12.31 -16.89
CA ARG A 3 -5.20 11.16 -17.79
C ARG A 3 -4.58 11.61 -19.11
N VAL A 4 -3.61 10.85 -19.62
CA VAL A 4 -3.10 11.03 -20.97
C VAL A 4 -3.98 10.26 -21.95
N LEU A 5 -4.48 10.95 -22.97
CA LEU A 5 -5.28 10.36 -24.03
C LEU A 5 -4.37 9.88 -25.18
N SER A 6 -4.91 9.05 -26.06
CA SER A 6 -4.18 8.48 -27.21
C SER A 6 -3.63 9.51 -28.21
N ASN A 7 -4.11 10.73 -28.15
CA ASN A 7 -3.66 11.87 -28.97
C ASN A 7 -2.64 12.77 -28.21
N GLU A 8 -1.99 12.25 -27.17
CA GLU A 8 -1.03 12.97 -26.31
C GLU A 8 -1.62 14.17 -25.53
N THR A 9 -2.92 14.33 -25.56
CA THR A 9 -3.58 15.34 -24.71
C THR A 9 -3.82 14.80 -23.31
N MET A 10 -3.85 15.70 -22.32
CA MET A 10 -4.17 15.36 -20.93
C MET A 10 -5.60 15.80 -20.62
N ALA A 11 -6.34 14.92 -20.00
CA ALA A 11 -7.68 15.22 -19.47
C ALA A 11 -7.73 14.98 -17.96
N TRP A 12 -8.51 15.79 -17.26
CA TRP A 12 -8.80 15.55 -15.86
C TRP A 12 -9.71 14.33 -15.72
N ILE A 13 -9.32 13.38 -14.89
CA ILE A 13 -10.17 12.26 -14.48
C ILE A 13 -11.20 12.74 -13.46
N SER A 14 -10.77 13.66 -12.56
CA SER A 14 -11.66 14.39 -11.68
C SER A 14 -11.30 15.87 -11.78
N ALA A 15 -12.27 16.72 -12.09
CA ALA A 15 -12.03 18.15 -12.11
C ALA A 15 -11.66 18.66 -10.71
N PRO A 16 -10.67 19.58 -10.58
CA PRO A 16 -10.48 20.29 -9.34
C PRO A 16 -11.80 21.02 -9.02
N ALA A 17 -12.25 20.93 -7.78
CA ALA A 17 -13.48 21.54 -7.36
C ALA A 17 -13.47 23.05 -7.67
N SER A 18 -14.17 23.47 -8.71
CA SER A 18 -14.45 24.89 -8.93
C SER A 18 -15.35 25.39 -7.78
N SER A 19 -15.04 26.55 -7.26
CA SER A 19 -15.68 27.17 -6.08
C SER A 19 -17.19 27.39 -6.20
N GLU A 20 -17.78 27.15 -7.37
CA GLU A 20 -19.18 27.50 -7.68
C GLU A 20 -20.13 26.34 -7.98
N ALA A 21 -19.63 25.11 -8.14
CA ALA A 21 -20.52 23.99 -8.31
C ALA A 21 -21.10 23.58 -6.94
N GLY A 22 -22.37 23.94 -6.74
CA GLY A 22 -23.11 23.78 -5.50
C GLY A 22 -22.91 22.45 -4.80
N LYS A 23 -23.03 22.47 -3.50
CA LYS A 23 -23.01 21.45 -2.42
C LYS A 23 -23.45 20.00 -2.77
N ARG A 24 -23.18 19.49 -3.97
CA ARG A 24 -23.43 18.11 -4.36
C ARG A 24 -22.32 17.23 -3.83
N ASN A 25 -22.64 16.50 -2.81
CA ASN A 25 -22.04 15.25 -2.29
C ASN A 25 -20.55 14.99 -2.66
N ARG A 26 -19.64 15.84 -2.20
CA ARG A 26 -18.17 15.65 -2.33
C ARG A 26 -17.61 14.49 -1.50
N LYS A 27 -18.44 13.51 -1.11
CA LYS A 27 -18.04 12.42 -0.22
C LYS A 27 -17.17 11.35 -0.87
N HIS A 28 -16.96 11.41 -2.18
CA HIS A 28 -16.39 10.29 -2.93
C HIS A 28 -15.07 10.58 -3.66
N ILE A 29 -14.42 11.70 -3.41
CA ILE A 29 -13.13 12.01 -4.05
C ILE A 29 -12.02 11.88 -3.03
N PRO A 30 -10.94 11.12 -3.31
CA PRO A 30 -9.79 11.06 -2.43
C PRO A 30 -9.14 12.44 -2.35
N GLN A 31 -8.97 12.94 -1.13
CA GLN A 31 -8.18 14.13 -0.83
C GLN A 31 -6.83 13.69 -0.29
N ASP A 32 -5.76 14.39 -0.65
CA ASP A 32 -4.40 14.08 -0.20
C ASP A 32 -4.06 12.58 -0.41
N VAL A 33 -3.92 12.20 -1.66
CA VAL A 33 -3.44 10.86 -2.05
C VAL A 33 -1.96 10.75 -1.73
N PHE A 34 -1.55 9.73 -0.97
CA PHE A 34 -0.16 9.49 -0.60
C PHE A 34 0.47 8.40 -1.45
N ASP A 35 -0.32 7.39 -1.83
CA ASP A 35 0.14 6.31 -2.69
C ASP A 35 -0.97 5.81 -3.60
N GLN A 36 -0.56 5.26 -4.75
CA GLN A 36 -1.46 4.74 -5.77
C GLN A 36 -0.81 3.60 -6.54
N ASP A 37 -1.61 2.66 -7.00
CA ASP A 37 -1.17 1.54 -7.83
C ASP A 37 -2.27 1.12 -8.78
N PHE A 38 -1.91 0.48 -9.89
CA PHE A 38 -2.90 -0.15 -10.75
C PHE A 38 -3.20 -1.57 -10.26
N GLN A 39 -4.44 -1.99 -10.40
CA GLN A 39 -4.81 -3.37 -10.10
C GLN A 39 -4.05 -4.33 -11.03
N THR A 40 -3.38 -5.30 -10.45
CA THR A 40 -2.69 -6.35 -11.20
C THR A 40 -3.67 -7.04 -12.15
N GLY A 41 -3.29 -7.16 -13.41
CA GLY A 41 -4.13 -7.75 -14.45
C GLY A 41 -5.21 -6.82 -15.03
N ASN A 42 -5.45 -5.62 -14.46
CA ASN A 42 -6.42 -4.67 -14.98
C ASN A 42 -5.91 -3.22 -14.94
N PRO A 43 -5.31 -2.72 -16.03
CA PRO A 43 -4.75 -1.37 -16.09
C PRO A 43 -5.81 -0.24 -16.08
N ASN A 44 -7.08 -0.57 -16.13
CA ASN A 44 -8.16 0.42 -16.03
C ASN A 44 -8.63 0.67 -14.59
N ILE A 45 -8.21 -0.15 -13.65
CA ILE A 45 -8.55 0.03 -12.24
C ILE A 45 -7.37 0.66 -11.51
N LEU A 46 -7.59 1.86 -11.00
CA LEU A 46 -6.65 2.57 -10.17
C LEU A 46 -7.05 2.41 -8.69
N LEU A 47 -6.10 2.02 -7.88
CA LEU A 47 -6.19 1.98 -6.43
C LEU A 47 -5.50 3.23 -5.87
N ALA A 48 -6.08 3.88 -4.87
CA ALA A 48 -5.51 5.06 -4.25
C ALA A 48 -5.78 5.07 -2.74
N GLY A 49 -4.79 5.51 -2.00
CA GLY A 49 -4.85 5.70 -0.55
C GLY A 49 -4.24 7.01 -0.12
N GLY A 50 -4.61 7.53 1.05
CA GLY A 50 -4.10 8.80 1.51
C GLY A 50 -4.59 9.17 2.91
N ARG A 51 -4.74 10.48 3.15
CA ARG A 51 -5.15 11.04 4.43
C ARG A 51 -6.50 10.50 4.90
N GLN A 52 -7.45 10.36 3.99
CA GLN A 52 -8.72 9.73 4.34
C GLN A 52 -8.51 8.24 4.59
N PRO A 53 -9.10 7.67 5.65
CA PRO A 53 -8.96 6.26 6.00
C PRO A 53 -9.82 5.39 5.07
N ARG A 54 -9.50 5.40 3.79
CA ARG A 54 -10.19 4.66 2.74
C ARG A 54 -9.23 4.24 1.65
N LEU A 55 -9.38 3.01 1.20
CA LEU A 55 -8.83 2.53 -0.05
C LEU A 55 -9.83 2.79 -1.15
N TRP A 56 -9.48 3.65 -2.08
CA TRP A 56 -10.32 4.01 -3.23
C TRP A 56 -10.03 3.09 -4.40
N THR A 57 -11.11 2.70 -5.09
CA THR A 57 -11.04 1.91 -6.33
C THR A 57 -11.76 2.69 -7.41
N THR A 58 -11.02 3.07 -8.42
CA THR A 58 -11.46 3.93 -9.52
C THR A 58 -11.36 3.18 -10.83
N ASP A 59 -12.48 2.86 -11.45
CA ASP A 59 -12.46 2.42 -12.85
C ASP A 59 -12.35 3.65 -13.75
N LEU A 60 -11.26 3.75 -14.49
CA LEU A 60 -10.97 4.90 -15.35
C LEU A 60 -11.92 5.02 -16.55
N ARG A 61 -12.73 4.02 -16.79
CA ARG A 61 -13.74 3.98 -17.87
C ARG A 61 -15.11 4.47 -17.42
N THR A 62 -15.35 4.50 -16.11
CA THR A 62 -16.66 4.83 -15.55
C THR A 62 -16.69 6.24 -14.96
N PRO A 63 -17.89 6.85 -14.84
CA PRO A 63 -18.04 8.13 -14.17
C PRO A 63 -17.66 8.05 -12.69
N GLU A 64 -17.25 9.17 -12.13
CA GLU A 64 -16.83 9.30 -10.73
C GLU A 64 -17.89 8.80 -9.72
N ALA A 65 -19.17 8.91 -10.06
CA ALA A 65 -20.26 8.44 -9.22
C ALA A 65 -20.26 6.93 -8.97
N GLU A 66 -19.58 6.17 -9.83
CA GLU A 66 -19.48 4.71 -9.74
C GLU A 66 -18.22 4.23 -9.00
N TRP A 67 -17.35 5.16 -8.61
CA TRP A 67 -16.13 4.81 -7.88
C TRP A 67 -16.49 4.27 -6.50
N SER A 68 -15.75 3.27 -6.08
CA SER A 68 -15.96 2.60 -4.80
C SER A 68 -14.81 2.84 -3.82
N SER A 69 -15.06 2.55 -2.55
CA SER A 69 -14.01 2.62 -1.55
C SER A 69 -14.25 1.62 -0.42
N ILE A 70 -13.15 1.10 0.11
CA ILE A 70 -13.13 0.22 1.27
C ILE A 70 -12.67 1.05 2.47
N PRO A 71 -13.43 1.10 3.59
CA PRO A 71 -12.97 1.73 4.82
C PRO A 71 -11.71 1.06 5.35
N HIS A 72 -10.76 1.86 5.81
CA HIS A 72 -9.56 1.43 6.50
C HIS A 72 -9.51 2.08 7.89
N SER A 73 -8.77 1.51 8.82
CA SER A 73 -8.72 1.98 10.21
C SER A 73 -7.94 3.28 10.39
N SER A 74 -7.04 3.61 9.48
CA SER A 74 -6.18 4.81 9.53
C SER A 74 -5.92 5.38 8.15
N SER A 75 -5.22 6.51 8.07
CA SER A 75 -4.67 7.03 6.81
C SER A 75 -3.75 6.00 6.17
N ILE A 76 -3.81 5.88 4.85
CA ILE A 76 -3.03 4.92 4.06
C ILE A 76 -1.76 5.62 3.56
N ALA A 77 -0.60 5.15 3.98
CA ALA A 77 0.69 5.66 3.58
C ALA A 77 1.23 4.95 2.33
N HIS A 78 1.01 3.63 2.25
CA HIS A 78 1.49 2.80 1.13
C HIS A 78 0.43 1.79 0.73
N LEU A 79 0.40 1.45 -0.54
CA LEU A 79 -0.45 0.38 -1.07
C LEU A 79 0.23 -0.34 -2.25
N ARG A 80 -0.09 -1.62 -2.42
CA ARG A 80 0.38 -2.41 -3.55
C ARG A 80 -0.67 -3.45 -3.94
N SER A 81 -1.01 -3.50 -5.21
CA SER A 81 -1.77 -4.61 -5.77
C SER A 81 -0.90 -5.85 -5.81
N ILE A 82 -1.29 -6.90 -5.10
CA ILE A 82 -0.53 -8.15 -5.01
C ILE A 82 -0.89 -9.08 -6.18
N ASN A 83 -2.17 -9.15 -6.47
CA ASN A 83 -2.74 -9.90 -7.57
C ASN A 83 -4.08 -9.26 -8.01
N GLU A 84 -4.82 -9.92 -8.90
CA GLU A 84 -6.09 -9.41 -9.43
C GLU A 84 -7.15 -9.09 -8.36
N HIS A 85 -7.05 -9.68 -7.18
CA HIS A 85 -8.08 -9.60 -6.15
C HIS A 85 -7.61 -9.06 -4.82
N GLN A 86 -6.31 -8.97 -4.59
CA GLN A 86 -5.74 -8.63 -3.30
C GLN A 86 -4.91 -7.36 -3.37
N VAL A 87 -5.09 -6.51 -2.38
CA VAL A 87 -4.30 -5.30 -2.19
C VAL A 87 -3.73 -5.30 -0.78
N LEU A 88 -2.43 -5.05 -0.68
CA LEU A 88 -1.73 -4.82 0.57
C LEU A 88 -1.74 -3.32 0.83
N VAL A 89 -2.09 -2.95 2.05
CA VAL A 89 -2.19 -1.57 2.51
C VAL A 89 -1.39 -1.41 3.78
N ALA A 90 -0.53 -0.41 3.83
CA ALA A 90 0.16 0.00 5.05
C ALA A 90 -0.24 1.44 5.40
N GLY A 91 -0.69 1.63 6.62
CA GLY A 91 -1.20 2.90 7.11
C GLY A 91 -0.48 3.38 8.36
N LEU A 92 -0.99 4.46 8.90
CA LEU A 92 -0.59 4.98 10.20
C LEU A 92 -1.20 4.14 11.34
N ARG A 93 -0.87 4.49 12.59
CA ARG A 93 -1.36 3.79 13.79
C ARG A 93 -1.07 2.28 13.75
N ASN A 94 0.10 1.93 13.26
CA ASN A 94 0.60 0.56 13.22
C ASN A 94 -0.28 -0.41 12.42
N THR A 95 -0.93 0.08 11.36
CA THR A 95 -1.82 -0.74 10.55
C THR A 95 -1.14 -1.19 9.27
N MET A 96 -1.06 -2.49 9.05
CA MET A 96 -0.69 -3.09 7.76
C MET A 96 -1.51 -4.36 7.56
N CYS A 97 -2.18 -4.47 6.41
CA CYS A 97 -3.10 -5.57 6.16
C CYS A 97 -3.33 -5.83 4.68
N ILE A 98 -3.90 -6.99 4.35
CA ILE A 98 -4.34 -7.36 3.01
C ILE A 98 -5.87 -7.38 2.97
N TYR A 99 -6.44 -6.75 1.95
CA TYR A 99 -7.87 -6.81 1.62
C TYR A 99 -8.10 -7.68 0.39
N ASP A 100 -9.23 -8.39 0.38
CA ASP A 100 -9.77 -9.02 -0.82
C ASP A 100 -10.80 -8.08 -1.47
N MET A 101 -10.49 -7.59 -2.66
CA MET A 101 -11.30 -6.61 -3.39
C MET A 101 -12.64 -7.17 -3.89
N ARG A 102 -12.81 -8.50 -3.91
CA ARG A 102 -14.08 -9.14 -4.27
C ARG A 102 -15.15 -8.99 -3.18
N PHE A 103 -14.69 -8.76 -1.94
CA PHE A 103 -15.55 -8.65 -0.77
C PHE A 103 -15.37 -7.29 -0.09
N PRO A 104 -15.67 -6.17 -0.78
CA PRO A 104 -15.68 -4.86 -0.16
C PRO A 104 -16.82 -4.88 0.87
N GLY A 105 -16.51 -4.99 2.15
CA GLY A 105 -17.42 -5.17 3.28
C GLY A 105 -18.85 -4.69 2.99
N ARG A 106 -19.79 -5.63 2.93
CA ARG A 106 -21.19 -5.35 2.67
C ARG A 106 -21.77 -4.66 3.91
N ALA A 107 -22.35 -3.47 3.72
CA ALA A 107 -23.20 -2.88 4.74
C ALA A 107 -24.27 -3.90 5.11
N ASP A 108 -24.24 -4.43 6.33
CA ASP A 108 -25.31 -5.30 6.79
C ASP A 108 -26.58 -4.45 6.94
N PRO A 109 -27.60 -4.65 6.07
CA PRO A 109 -28.81 -3.84 6.10
C PRO A 109 -29.57 -3.99 7.43
N SER A 110 -29.29 -5.02 8.23
CA SER A 110 -29.94 -5.27 9.52
C SER A 110 -29.47 -4.32 10.63
N THR A 111 -28.30 -3.68 10.48
CA THR A 111 -27.76 -2.74 11.48
C THR A 111 -28.18 -1.29 11.25
N ALA A 112 -28.81 -0.98 10.13
CA ALA A 112 -29.33 0.36 9.85
C ALA A 112 -30.44 0.81 10.80
N ALA A 113 -31.16 -0.13 11.41
CA ALA A 113 -32.30 0.14 12.31
C ALA A 113 -31.89 0.49 13.76
N SER A 114 -30.64 0.25 14.20
CA SER A 114 -30.23 0.39 15.61
C SER A 114 -29.50 1.69 15.94
N GLY A 115 -29.40 2.65 15.02
CA GLY A 115 -28.80 3.98 15.29
C GLY A 115 -27.31 4.01 15.70
N LYS A 116 -26.71 2.86 15.95
CA LYS A 116 -25.28 2.72 16.18
C LYS A 116 -24.61 2.45 14.83
N ARG A 117 -24.09 3.50 14.21
CA ARG A 117 -23.14 3.41 13.11
C ARG A 117 -21.86 2.71 13.59
N ARG A 118 -21.89 1.41 13.80
CA ARG A 118 -20.69 0.60 13.73
C ARG A 118 -20.29 0.64 12.26
N GLY A 119 -19.22 1.40 11.99
CA GLY A 119 -18.69 1.52 10.64
C GLY A 119 -18.54 0.12 10.06
N ASN A 120 -19.03 -0.03 8.84
CA ASN A 120 -18.90 -1.25 8.06
C ASN A 120 -17.43 -1.39 7.66
N GLU A 121 -16.59 -1.81 8.60
CA GLU A 121 -15.18 -2.06 8.39
C GLU A 121 -15.06 -3.32 7.54
N SER A 122 -14.52 -3.17 6.34
CA SER A 122 -14.11 -4.32 5.55
C SER A 122 -13.08 -5.10 6.36
N LYS A 123 -13.37 -6.35 6.67
CA LYS A 123 -12.42 -7.18 7.40
C LYS A 123 -11.23 -7.49 6.48
N PRO A 124 -10.01 -7.16 6.89
CA PRO A 124 -8.83 -7.63 6.18
C PRO A 124 -8.75 -9.17 6.25
N ILE A 125 -8.25 -9.79 5.19
CA ILE A 125 -8.01 -11.24 5.17
C ILE A 125 -6.72 -11.61 5.89
N LEU A 126 -5.78 -10.67 6.01
CA LEU A 126 -4.53 -10.84 6.73
C LEU A 126 -4.13 -9.53 7.40
N VAL A 127 -3.63 -9.60 8.63
CA VAL A 127 -3.05 -8.48 9.36
C VAL A 127 -1.59 -8.78 9.66
N PHE A 128 -0.72 -7.77 9.50
CA PHE A 128 0.70 -7.91 9.78
C PHE A 128 0.99 -7.46 11.22
N GLU A 129 1.22 -8.45 12.07
CA GLU A 129 1.51 -8.22 13.47
C GLU A 129 2.94 -7.67 13.67
N GLY A 130 3.06 -6.62 14.49
CA GLY A 130 4.36 -6.01 14.82
C GLY A 130 4.84 -4.93 13.86
N TYR A 131 4.07 -4.57 12.83
CA TYR A 131 4.32 -3.37 12.04
C TYR A 131 4.16 -2.11 12.92
N LYS A 132 5.12 -1.17 12.82
CA LYS A 132 5.15 0.06 13.63
C LYS A 132 5.28 1.28 12.74
N ASN A 133 4.24 2.08 12.69
CA ASN A 133 4.21 3.40 12.07
C ASN A 133 3.05 4.21 12.66
N GLU A 134 3.34 5.03 13.65
CA GLU A 134 2.31 5.87 14.28
C GLU A 134 1.88 7.02 13.38
N ALA A 135 2.84 7.76 12.79
CA ALA A 135 2.53 9.04 12.17
C ALA A 135 3.35 9.39 10.92
N HIS A 136 4.21 8.52 10.43
CA HIS A 136 5.10 8.86 9.31
C HIS A 136 4.54 8.39 7.96
N PHE A 137 4.31 9.35 7.04
CA PHE A 137 3.79 9.07 5.69
C PHE A 137 4.87 8.61 4.70
N HIS A 138 6.14 8.88 4.99
CA HIS A 138 7.27 8.66 4.07
C HIS A 138 8.28 7.68 4.64
N THR A 139 7.82 6.62 5.28
CA THR A 139 8.68 5.50 5.68
C THR A 139 9.01 4.64 4.45
N GLY A 140 10.20 4.05 4.44
CA GLY A 140 10.57 3.09 3.41
C GLY A 140 9.68 1.86 3.47
N TRP A 141 9.15 1.45 2.32
CA TRP A 141 8.26 0.31 2.23
C TRP A 141 8.29 -0.26 0.81
N ASP A 142 8.36 -1.58 0.68
CA ASP A 142 8.24 -2.24 -0.62
C ASP A 142 7.81 -3.69 -0.48
N VAL A 143 7.25 -4.23 -1.56
CA VAL A 143 6.68 -5.57 -1.63
C VAL A 143 7.33 -6.37 -2.73
N ASN A 144 7.76 -7.57 -2.41
CA ASN A 144 8.21 -8.54 -3.40
C ASN A 144 7.28 -9.76 -3.40
N THR A 145 6.44 -9.85 -4.42
CA THR A 145 5.46 -10.95 -4.56
C THR A 145 6.11 -12.29 -4.91
N GLU A 146 7.25 -12.28 -5.58
CA GLU A 146 8.00 -13.49 -5.91
C GLU A 146 8.59 -14.16 -4.65
N LEU A 147 9.16 -13.37 -3.75
CA LEU A 147 9.66 -13.86 -2.46
C LEU A 147 8.55 -14.02 -1.42
N GLY A 148 7.36 -13.48 -1.67
CA GLY A 148 6.27 -13.45 -0.71
C GLY A 148 6.58 -12.61 0.53
N VAL A 149 7.33 -11.50 0.38
CA VAL A 149 7.87 -10.72 1.49
C VAL A 149 7.50 -9.24 1.34
N VAL A 150 7.18 -8.62 2.46
CA VAL A 150 7.08 -7.15 2.61
C VAL A 150 8.27 -6.67 3.44
N ALA A 151 8.96 -5.64 2.97
CA ALA A 151 9.95 -4.91 3.75
C ALA A 151 9.34 -3.59 4.20
N ALA A 152 9.43 -3.28 5.48
CA ALA A 152 8.89 -2.06 6.04
C ALA A 152 9.86 -1.42 7.03
N ALA A 153 10.08 -0.12 6.88
CA ALA A 153 10.76 0.69 7.86
C ALA A 153 9.77 1.14 8.94
N HIS A 154 10.22 1.11 10.18
CA HIS A 154 9.48 1.49 11.36
C HIS A 154 9.86 2.88 11.86
N ASP A 155 9.02 3.46 12.70
CA ASP A 155 9.25 4.76 13.36
C ASP A 155 10.53 4.80 14.21
N ASP A 156 10.90 3.64 14.77
CA ASP A 156 12.09 3.47 15.61
C ASP A 156 13.39 3.33 14.78
N GLY A 157 13.34 3.55 13.46
CA GLY A 157 14.47 3.45 12.56
C GLY A 157 14.90 2.03 12.20
N THR A 158 14.14 1.02 12.65
CA THR A 158 14.39 -0.37 12.24
C THR A 158 13.74 -0.69 10.90
N VAL A 159 14.31 -1.65 10.16
CA VAL A 159 13.70 -2.23 8.96
C VAL A 159 13.42 -3.70 9.22
N GLN A 160 12.19 -4.11 8.98
CA GLN A 160 11.75 -5.47 9.23
C GLN A 160 11.12 -6.10 8.00
N LEU A 161 11.18 -7.43 7.93
CA LEU A 161 10.60 -8.25 6.87
C LEU A 161 9.41 -9.04 7.40
N PHE A 162 8.32 -9.05 6.63
CA PHE A 162 7.11 -9.76 6.96
C PHE A 162 6.76 -10.77 5.87
N SER A 163 6.27 -11.93 6.27
CA SER A 163 5.73 -12.92 5.34
C SER A 163 4.35 -12.49 4.85
N MET A 164 4.15 -12.41 3.55
CA MET A 164 2.84 -12.14 2.94
C MET A 164 1.84 -13.28 3.13
N GLN A 165 2.32 -14.48 3.40
CA GLN A 165 1.46 -15.64 3.62
C GLN A 165 0.87 -15.68 5.03
N SER A 166 1.65 -15.32 6.04
CA SER A 166 1.26 -15.45 7.45
C SER A 166 1.04 -14.13 8.17
N GLY A 167 1.44 -12.98 7.58
CA GLY A 167 1.44 -11.68 8.25
C GLY A 167 2.47 -11.54 9.36
N ARG A 168 3.28 -12.56 9.59
CA ARG A 168 4.23 -12.59 10.70
C ARG A 168 5.58 -12.03 10.30
N LEU A 169 6.24 -11.47 11.28
CA LEU A 169 7.63 -11.04 11.18
C LEU A 169 8.52 -12.24 10.84
N LEU A 170 9.36 -12.10 9.83
CA LEU A 170 10.39 -13.08 9.52
C LEU A 170 11.50 -12.93 10.56
N LYS A 171 11.64 -13.97 11.40
CA LYS A 171 12.62 -13.99 12.48
C LYS A 171 14.03 -13.88 11.91
N ARG A 172 14.77 -12.87 12.35
CA ARG A 172 16.22 -12.76 12.18
C ARG A 172 16.87 -12.57 13.53
N GLN A 173 18.10 -13.02 13.66
CA GLN A 173 18.89 -12.83 14.87
C GLN A 173 19.29 -11.36 15.11
N GLN A 174 19.23 -10.52 14.07
CA GLN A 174 19.58 -9.10 14.14
C GLN A 174 18.66 -8.28 13.24
N ASP A 175 18.39 -7.03 13.63
CA ASP A 175 17.72 -6.05 12.79
C ASP A 175 18.54 -5.82 11.50
N LEU A 176 17.85 -5.72 10.36
CA LEU A 176 18.50 -5.45 9.07
C LEU A 176 19.25 -4.13 9.10
N VAL A 177 18.62 -3.12 9.64
CA VAL A 177 19.13 -1.76 9.81
C VAL A 177 18.51 -1.20 11.08
N ARG A 178 19.30 -0.42 11.81
CA ARG A 178 18.86 0.40 12.92
C ARG A 178 19.43 1.78 12.76
N SER A 179 18.61 2.71 12.32
CA SER A 179 18.96 4.11 12.11
C SER A 179 18.39 4.98 13.24
N GLU A 180 19.00 6.13 13.50
CA GLU A 180 18.44 7.11 14.44
C GLU A 180 17.17 7.78 13.93
N THR A 181 16.93 7.73 12.63
CA THR A 181 15.73 8.29 11.98
C THR A 181 15.06 7.23 11.12
N PRO A 182 13.73 7.31 10.90
CA PRO A 182 13.05 6.37 10.03
C PRO A 182 13.66 6.31 8.63
N VAL A 183 13.97 5.11 8.18
CA VAL A 183 14.47 4.85 6.82
C VAL A 183 13.39 5.24 5.81
N ARG A 184 13.73 6.00 4.78
CA ARG A 184 12.78 6.48 3.75
C ARG A 184 12.94 5.77 2.42
N ALA A 185 14.16 5.34 2.08
CA ALA A 185 14.45 4.70 0.80
C ALA A 185 14.66 3.20 1.01
N LEU A 186 13.77 2.41 0.46
CA LEU A 186 13.78 0.97 0.56
C LEU A 186 13.14 0.39 -0.70
N MET A 187 13.79 -0.60 -1.35
CA MET A 187 13.21 -1.26 -2.50
C MET A 187 13.79 -2.65 -2.74
N PHE A 188 12.97 -3.54 -3.23
CA PHE A 188 13.41 -4.80 -3.83
C PHE A 188 13.78 -4.59 -5.30
N LYS A 189 14.96 -5.05 -5.67
CA LYS A 189 15.41 -5.02 -7.06
C LYS A 189 16.20 -6.26 -7.40
N ARG A 190 15.85 -6.91 -8.53
CA ARG A 190 16.67 -7.96 -9.10
C ARG A 190 17.70 -7.33 -10.02
N MET A 191 18.98 -7.59 -9.77
CA MET A 191 20.05 -7.21 -10.68
C MET A 191 20.15 -8.25 -11.80
N PRO A 192 20.65 -7.90 -13.00
CA PRO A 192 20.68 -8.82 -14.15
C PRO A 192 21.45 -10.13 -13.90
N TRP A 193 22.40 -10.11 -12.96
CA TRP A 193 23.23 -11.27 -12.61
C TRP A 193 22.72 -12.05 -11.40
N GLU A 194 21.62 -11.63 -10.78
CA GLU A 194 21.07 -12.26 -9.58
C GLU A 194 19.92 -13.19 -9.91
N LYS A 195 19.87 -14.33 -9.24
CA LYS A 195 18.75 -15.28 -9.37
C LYS A 195 17.51 -14.79 -8.64
N LEU A 196 17.70 -14.16 -7.47
CA LEU A 196 16.62 -13.64 -6.62
C LEU A 196 16.76 -12.12 -6.45
N PRO A 197 15.67 -11.38 -6.22
CA PRO A 197 15.71 -9.97 -5.90
C PRO A 197 16.47 -9.71 -4.59
N SER A 198 17.22 -8.63 -4.55
CA SER A 198 17.88 -8.13 -3.34
C SER A 198 17.12 -6.95 -2.78
N LEU A 199 17.18 -6.76 -1.46
CA LEU A 199 16.65 -5.58 -0.79
C LEU A 199 17.73 -4.50 -0.71
N PHE A 200 17.43 -3.32 -1.23
CA PHE A 200 18.29 -2.14 -1.13
C PHE A 200 17.70 -1.17 -0.11
N ILE A 201 18.53 -0.66 0.79
CA ILE A 201 18.13 0.24 1.87
C ILE A 201 19.07 1.45 1.86
N GLY A 202 18.50 2.65 1.73
CA GLY A 202 19.22 3.91 1.85
C GLY A 202 19.26 4.36 3.31
N GLU A 203 20.48 4.52 3.85
CA GLU A 203 20.72 4.98 5.21
C GLU A 203 21.70 6.16 5.18
N GLY A 204 21.14 7.38 5.27
CA GLY A 204 21.94 8.59 5.10
C GLY A 204 22.68 8.60 3.75
N PRO A 205 24.01 8.72 3.74
CA PRO A 205 24.81 8.71 2.51
C PRO A 205 25.12 7.29 2.00
N SER A 206 24.71 6.25 2.71
CA SER A 206 25.04 4.86 2.41
C SER A 206 23.90 4.12 1.77
N LEU A 207 24.22 3.21 0.85
CA LEU A 207 23.31 2.24 0.28
C LEU A 207 23.72 0.84 0.73
N ARG A 208 22.84 0.17 1.45
CA ARG A 208 23.04 -1.24 1.87
C ARG A 208 22.25 -2.17 0.98
N LYS A 209 22.85 -3.29 0.62
CA LYS A 209 22.24 -4.36 -0.14
C LYS A 209 22.15 -5.62 0.70
N PHE A 210 20.99 -6.23 0.73
CA PHE A 210 20.75 -7.52 1.38
C PHE A 210 20.25 -8.51 0.35
N SER A 211 21.01 -9.57 0.12
CA SER A 211 20.65 -10.64 -0.81
C SER A 211 19.93 -11.78 -0.09
N PHE A 212 18.96 -12.36 -0.76
CA PHE A 212 18.21 -13.53 -0.30
C PHE A 212 18.69 -14.72 -1.14
N GLY A 213 19.37 -15.66 -0.55
CA GLY A 213 19.85 -16.86 -1.24
C GLY A 213 21.04 -17.48 -0.52
N VAL A 214 21.38 -18.69 -0.96
CA VAL A 214 22.58 -19.38 -0.50
C VAL A 214 23.79 -18.50 -0.82
N SER A 215 24.65 -18.29 0.14
CA SER A 215 25.86 -17.49 0.01
C SER A 215 26.61 -17.89 -1.26
N ASP A 216 27.07 -16.88 -2.02
CA ASP A 216 27.98 -17.02 -3.16
C ASP A 216 29.35 -17.68 -2.75
N LEU A 217 29.43 -18.24 -1.55
CA LEU A 217 30.60 -18.91 -1.00
C LEU A 217 30.89 -20.30 -1.59
N GLU A 218 30.02 -20.82 -2.46
CA GLU A 218 30.29 -22.07 -3.19
C GLU A 218 30.76 -21.87 -4.64
N ALA A 219 31.07 -20.64 -5.04
CA ALA A 219 31.55 -20.35 -6.40
C ALA A 219 33.08 -20.27 -6.50
N GLU A 220 33.81 -20.56 -5.43
CA GLU A 220 35.28 -20.67 -5.43
C GLU A 220 35.72 -22.05 -4.95
N ILE A 221 35.46 -23.07 -5.77
CA ILE A 221 36.24 -24.33 -5.78
C ILE A 221 36.41 -24.78 -7.24
#